data_f4231b27c4f5b3b9dd7df875a1d53036
#
_entry.id   f4231b27c4f5b3b9dd7df875a1d53036
#
_cell.length_a   1.000
_cell.length_b   1.000
_cell.length_c   1.000
_cell.angle_alpha   90.00
_cell.angle_beta   90.00
_cell.angle_gamma   90.00
#
_symmetry.space_group_name_H-M   'P 1'
#
loop_
_entity.id
_entity.type
_entity.pdbx_description
1 polymer ?
#
loop_
_entity_poly.entity_id
_entity_poly.type
_entity_poly.pdbx_seq_one_letter_code
_entity_poly.pdbx_strand_id
1 'polypeptide(L)'
;TFYIDSVYCPNRVSVNFYNKYKEGDYYDLHVDNFRALPKSNNVYFDYGWSVNLHDDYEGGEFIIQTPIGQIGKKLQAGEAVIFPIIYPHGVQKVTKGTRQNVVGWMSSHISYESSFILKNIFEVGDFVQKLNSEQAKAIKVKTDLVLNYLHKFWGQNK
;
A
#
# COMPACT_ATOMS: atom_id res chain seq x y z
N THR A 1 2.37 -11.31 -4.46
CA THR A 1 2.40 -11.69 -3.02
C THR A 1 3.77 -11.47 -2.42
N PHE A 2 4.85 -12.02 -3.00
CA PHE A 2 6.21 -11.88 -2.43
C PHE A 2 6.62 -10.43 -2.14
N TYR A 3 6.35 -9.48 -3.03
CA TYR A 3 6.67 -8.07 -2.84
C TYR A 3 5.92 -7.46 -1.64
N ILE A 4 4.63 -7.75 -1.50
CA ILE A 4 3.82 -7.27 -0.37
C ILE A 4 4.36 -7.85 0.94
N ASP A 5 4.64 -9.13 0.98
CA ASP A 5 5.15 -9.81 2.17
C ASP A 5 6.52 -9.28 2.59
N SER A 6 7.40 -8.98 1.61
CA SER A 6 8.77 -8.53 1.87
C SER A 6 8.88 -7.05 2.23
N VAL A 7 8.00 -6.19 1.71
CA VAL A 7 8.07 -4.73 1.89
C VAL A 7 7.15 -4.25 3.00
N TYR A 8 5.92 -4.75 3.04
CA TYR A 8 4.92 -4.31 4.02
C TYR A 8 4.83 -5.20 5.25
N CYS A 9 5.38 -6.42 5.20
CA CYS A 9 5.42 -7.39 6.30
C CYS A 9 4.07 -7.48 7.05
N PRO A 10 2.96 -7.77 6.39
CA PRO A 10 1.63 -7.73 6.99
C PRO A 10 1.53 -8.74 8.13
N ASN A 11 1.00 -8.29 9.25
CA ASN A 11 0.77 -9.10 10.44
C ASN A 11 -0.71 -9.50 10.57
N ARG A 12 -1.60 -8.52 10.38
CA ARG A 12 -3.04 -8.71 10.45
C ARG A 12 -3.72 -7.94 9.34
N VAL A 13 -4.83 -8.46 8.86
CA VAL A 13 -5.68 -7.82 7.88
C VAL A 13 -7.08 -7.68 8.47
N SER A 14 -7.71 -6.53 8.25
CA SER A 14 -9.10 -6.30 8.68
C SER A 14 -10.08 -7.14 7.88
N VAL A 15 -11.34 -7.16 8.30
CA VAL A 15 -12.44 -7.50 7.42
C VAL A 15 -12.49 -6.51 6.27
N ASN A 16 -12.92 -6.97 5.11
CA ASN A 16 -12.94 -6.18 3.89
C ASN A 16 -14.31 -5.52 3.73
N PHE A 17 -14.31 -4.31 3.16
CA PHE A 17 -15.52 -3.58 2.84
C PHE A 17 -15.64 -3.43 1.32
N TYR A 18 -16.82 -3.74 0.81
CA TYR A 18 -17.19 -3.47 -0.57
C TYR A 18 -17.83 -2.09 -0.66
N ASN A 19 -17.31 -1.25 -1.54
CA ASN A 19 -17.83 0.08 -1.81
C ASN A 19 -18.34 0.18 -3.24
N LYS A 20 -19.41 0.94 -3.39
CA LYS A 20 -20.02 1.25 -4.67
C LYS A 20 -20.30 2.76 -4.74
N TYR A 21 -19.67 3.44 -5.69
CA TYR A 21 -19.82 4.85 -5.98
C TYR A 21 -20.55 5.00 -7.31
N LYS A 22 -21.74 5.58 -7.29
CA LYS A 22 -22.51 5.92 -8.49
C LYS A 22 -22.05 7.26 -9.06
N GLU A 23 -22.53 7.62 -10.22
CA GLU A 23 -22.36 8.96 -10.77
C GLU A 23 -22.79 10.04 -9.77
N GLY A 24 -21.91 11.02 -9.55
CA GLY A 24 -22.05 12.06 -8.55
C GLY A 24 -21.45 11.75 -7.18
N ASP A 25 -21.23 10.48 -6.83
CA ASP A 25 -20.65 10.09 -5.56
C ASP A 25 -19.14 10.38 -5.52
N TYR A 26 -18.67 10.68 -4.33
CA TYR A 26 -17.26 10.94 -4.00
C TYR A 26 -17.00 10.60 -2.55
N TYR A 27 -15.75 10.66 -2.14
CA TYR A 27 -15.38 10.56 -0.73
C TYR A 27 -14.34 11.62 -0.43
N ASP A 28 -14.69 12.56 0.45
CA ASP A 28 -13.81 13.66 0.82
C ASP A 28 -12.49 13.18 1.42
N LEU A 29 -11.47 14.05 1.35
CA LEU A 29 -10.20 13.79 2.02
C LEU A 29 -10.42 13.60 3.52
N HIS A 30 -9.99 12.46 4.01
CA HIS A 30 -10.07 12.07 5.41
C HIS A 30 -8.83 11.27 5.80
N VAL A 31 -8.62 11.12 7.08
CA VAL A 31 -7.61 10.23 7.67
C VAL A 31 -8.36 9.09 8.36
N ASP A 32 -7.95 7.87 8.10
CA ASP A 32 -8.56 6.71 8.71
C ASP A 32 -8.31 6.64 10.21
N ASN A 33 -9.24 6.01 10.92
CA ASN A 33 -9.05 5.75 12.33
C ASN A 33 -8.04 4.60 12.52
N PHE A 34 -6.92 4.88 13.18
CA PHE A 34 -5.84 3.93 13.44
C PHE A 34 -6.26 2.71 14.29
N ARG A 35 -7.37 2.79 15.00
CA ARG A 35 -7.85 1.69 15.83
C ARG A 35 -8.77 0.79 15.05
N ALA A 36 -8.46 -0.49 15.01
CA ALA A 36 -9.48 -1.49 14.74
C ALA A 36 -10.65 -1.31 15.72
N LEU A 37 -11.86 -1.56 15.24
CA LEU A 37 -13.13 -1.38 15.95
C LEU A 37 -13.04 -1.64 17.47
N PRO A 38 -13.82 -0.92 18.33
CA PRO A 38 -13.63 -0.80 19.78
C PRO A 38 -13.58 -2.10 20.62
N LYS A 39 -13.81 -3.25 20.00
CA LYS A 39 -13.79 -4.56 20.65
C LYS A 39 -12.61 -5.46 20.30
N SER A 40 -11.68 -4.99 19.46
CA SER A 40 -10.51 -5.77 19.06
C SER A 40 -9.29 -5.30 19.83
N ASN A 41 -8.84 -6.10 20.73
CA ASN A 41 -7.57 -6.11 21.49
C ASN A 41 -6.46 -5.18 20.94
N ASN A 42 -6.61 -3.86 21.06
CA ASN A 42 -5.58 -2.85 20.71
C ASN A 42 -4.85 -3.09 19.39
N VAL A 43 -5.55 -3.52 18.34
CA VAL A 43 -4.96 -3.63 17.01
C VAL A 43 -4.95 -2.26 16.36
N TYR A 44 -3.76 -1.83 15.96
CA TYR A 44 -3.55 -0.62 15.16
C TYR A 44 -3.26 -1.04 13.74
N PHE A 45 -3.78 -0.29 12.78
CA PHE A 45 -3.48 -0.47 11.37
C PHE A 45 -2.43 0.56 10.93
N ASP A 46 -1.55 0.14 10.02
CA ASP A 46 -0.46 0.96 9.48
C ASP A 46 -0.78 1.38 8.05
N TYR A 47 -1.46 0.51 7.30
CA TYR A 47 -1.76 0.69 5.88
C TYR A 47 -3.23 0.46 5.58
N GLY A 48 -3.76 1.31 4.71
CA GLY A 48 -4.99 1.05 3.97
C GLY A 48 -4.68 0.43 2.61
N TRP A 49 -5.63 -0.30 2.06
CA TRP A 49 -5.55 -0.81 0.71
C TRP A 49 -6.91 -0.76 0.01
N SER A 50 -6.87 -0.59 -1.29
CA SER A 50 -8.07 -0.59 -2.15
C SER A 50 -7.77 -1.36 -3.42
N VAL A 51 -8.61 -2.34 -3.74
CA VAL A 51 -8.58 -3.09 -5.01
C VAL A 51 -9.76 -2.65 -5.85
N ASN A 52 -9.49 -2.18 -7.08
CA ASN A 52 -10.53 -1.80 -8.02
C ASN A 52 -11.08 -3.04 -8.72
N LEU A 53 -12.40 -3.17 -8.82
CA LEU A 53 -13.03 -4.38 -9.38
C LEU A 53 -13.26 -4.30 -10.88
N HIS A 54 -13.44 -3.09 -11.42
CA HIS A 54 -13.56 -2.84 -12.86
C HIS A 54 -13.20 -1.37 -13.15
N ASP A 55 -13.02 -1.00 -14.39
CA ASP A 55 -12.59 0.32 -14.86
C ASP A 55 -13.57 1.00 -15.83
N ASP A 56 -14.77 0.43 -16.00
CA ASP A 56 -15.85 0.97 -16.83
C ASP A 56 -16.62 2.10 -16.11
N TYR A 57 -15.90 3.21 -15.81
CA TYR A 57 -16.44 4.43 -15.24
C TYR A 57 -15.50 5.60 -15.56
N GLU A 58 -15.97 6.86 -15.40
CA GLU A 58 -15.17 8.07 -15.56
C GLU A 58 -15.10 8.85 -14.24
N GLY A 59 -13.99 9.57 -14.00
CA GLY A 59 -13.69 10.16 -12.69
C GLY A 59 -13.36 9.09 -11.65
N GLY A 60 -13.64 9.37 -10.38
CA GLY A 60 -13.50 8.43 -9.28
C GLY A 60 -12.05 8.03 -8.99
N GLU A 61 -11.06 8.87 -9.31
CA GLU A 61 -9.67 8.66 -8.98
C GLU A 61 -9.49 8.53 -7.47
N PHE A 62 -8.69 7.55 -7.04
CA PHE A 62 -8.15 7.54 -5.69
C PHE A 62 -7.14 8.66 -5.55
N ILE A 63 -7.29 9.49 -4.52
CA ILE A 63 -6.37 10.60 -4.23
C ILE A 63 -5.75 10.42 -2.85
N ILE A 64 -4.49 10.83 -2.73
CA ILE A 64 -3.75 10.85 -1.48
C ILE A 64 -2.95 12.14 -1.37
N GLN A 65 -3.01 12.81 -0.22
CA GLN A 65 -2.24 14.00 0.08
C GLN A 65 -0.95 13.61 0.79
N THR A 66 0.18 13.80 0.14
CA THR A 66 1.52 13.53 0.68
C THR A 66 2.25 14.83 1.01
N PRO A 67 3.37 14.79 1.75
CA PRO A 67 4.20 15.98 2.00
C PRO A 67 4.73 16.65 0.72
N ILE A 68 4.84 15.91 -0.38
CA ILE A 68 5.32 16.43 -1.67
C ILE A 68 4.19 16.82 -2.63
N GLY A 69 2.94 16.73 -2.20
CA GLY A 69 1.77 17.10 -2.98
C GLY A 69 0.69 16.02 -3.04
N GLN A 70 -0.39 16.34 -3.75
CA GLN A 70 -1.48 15.40 -3.98
C GLN A 70 -1.15 14.48 -5.17
N ILE A 71 -1.38 13.21 -4.97
CA ILE A 71 -1.25 12.18 -6.02
C ILE A 71 -2.64 11.60 -6.26
N GLY A 72 -3.02 11.49 -7.52
CA GLY A 72 -4.28 10.86 -7.94
C GLY A 72 -4.02 9.75 -8.96
N LYS A 73 -4.76 8.66 -8.86
CA LYS A 73 -4.71 7.57 -9.83
C LYS A 73 -6.08 6.95 -10.02
N LYS A 74 -6.50 6.83 -11.28
CA LYS A 74 -7.56 5.91 -11.68
C LYS A 74 -6.98 4.50 -11.76
N LEU A 75 -7.45 3.61 -10.91
CA LEU A 75 -7.02 2.20 -10.91
C LEU A 75 -7.76 1.43 -12.00
N GLN A 76 -7.04 0.54 -12.68
CA GLN A 76 -7.63 -0.43 -13.61
C GLN A 76 -8.30 -1.58 -12.85
N ALA A 77 -9.09 -2.39 -13.55
CA ALA A 77 -9.68 -3.60 -12.99
C ALA A 77 -8.58 -4.54 -12.45
N GLY A 78 -8.70 -4.95 -11.20
CA GLY A 78 -7.73 -5.78 -10.50
C GLY A 78 -6.49 -5.06 -9.97
N GLU A 79 -6.27 -3.78 -10.30
CA GLU A 79 -5.21 -2.99 -9.66
C GLU A 79 -5.55 -2.69 -8.19
N ALA A 80 -4.49 -2.67 -7.38
CA ALA A 80 -4.56 -2.28 -5.99
C ALA A 80 -3.66 -1.08 -5.70
N VAL A 81 -4.09 -0.27 -4.75
CA VAL A 81 -3.25 0.72 -4.07
C VAL A 81 -3.09 0.31 -2.61
N ILE A 82 -1.88 0.42 -2.08
CA ILE A 82 -1.54 0.29 -0.66
C ILE A 82 -0.92 1.62 -0.24
N PHE A 83 -1.39 2.17 0.87
CA PHE A 83 -0.97 3.49 1.32
C PHE A 83 -0.91 3.56 2.85
N PRO A 84 0.01 4.36 3.43
CA PRO A 84 0.02 4.63 4.86
C PRO A 84 -1.25 5.40 5.25
N ILE A 85 -1.97 4.92 6.26
CA ILE A 85 -3.25 5.52 6.68
C ILE A 85 -3.10 6.89 7.36
N ILE A 86 -1.87 7.29 7.70
CA ILE A 86 -1.58 8.62 8.25
C ILE A 86 -1.80 9.75 7.24
N TYR A 87 -1.79 9.45 5.94
CA TYR A 87 -2.00 10.47 4.93
C TYR A 87 -3.49 10.65 4.62
N PRO A 88 -3.95 11.92 4.51
CA PRO A 88 -5.30 12.18 4.03
C PRO A 88 -5.49 11.59 2.64
N HIS A 89 -6.59 10.90 2.43
CA HIS A 89 -6.91 10.26 1.17
C HIS A 89 -8.43 10.32 0.92
N GLY A 90 -8.82 10.04 -0.32
CA GLY A 90 -10.22 10.13 -0.71
C GLY A 90 -10.46 9.59 -2.11
N VAL A 91 -11.66 9.81 -2.61
CA VAL A 91 -12.08 9.43 -3.97
C VAL A 91 -12.72 10.63 -4.62
N GLN A 92 -12.21 11.03 -5.79
CA GLN A 92 -12.80 12.10 -6.59
C GLN A 92 -14.19 11.69 -7.08
N LYS A 93 -14.97 12.70 -7.48
CA LYS A 93 -16.33 12.48 -7.97
C LYS A 93 -16.32 11.54 -9.18
N VAL A 94 -17.16 10.52 -9.13
CA VAL A 94 -17.49 9.69 -10.29
C VAL A 94 -18.35 10.53 -11.24
N THR A 95 -17.88 10.74 -12.45
CA THR A 95 -18.56 11.60 -13.45
C THR A 95 -19.44 10.81 -14.40
N LYS A 96 -19.20 9.48 -14.51
CA LYS A 96 -20.03 8.59 -15.32
C LYS A 96 -19.85 7.14 -14.87
N GLY A 97 -20.92 6.37 -14.92
CA GLY A 97 -20.89 4.94 -14.60
C GLY A 97 -20.90 4.66 -13.10
N THR A 98 -20.27 3.57 -12.69
CA THR A 98 -20.24 3.14 -11.29
C THR A 98 -18.88 2.57 -10.94
N ARG A 99 -18.18 3.20 -10.00
CA ARG A 99 -16.91 2.66 -9.44
C ARG A 99 -17.21 1.64 -8.35
N GLN A 100 -16.54 0.50 -8.39
CA GLN A 100 -16.68 -0.55 -7.38
C GLN A 100 -15.30 -0.99 -6.92
N ASN A 101 -15.09 -1.09 -5.62
CA ASN A 101 -13.83 -1.52 -5.04
C ASN A 101 -14.01 -2.27 -3.73
N VAL A 102 -13.01 -3.05 -3.38
CA VAL A 102 -12.87 -3.65 -2.05
C VAL A 102 -11.76 -2.92 -1.32
N VAL A 103 -12.01 -2.55 -0.07
CA VAL A 103 -11.04 -1.85 0.78
C VAL A 103 -10.85 -2.59 2.08
N GLY A 104 -9.72 -2.35 2.70
CA GLY A 104 -9.42 -2.86 4.04
C GLY A 104 -8.16 -2.23 4.59
N TRP A 105 -7.76 -2.70 5.74
CA TRP A 105 -6.58 -2.23 6.45
C TRP A 105 -5.69 -3.40 6.84
N MET A 106 -4.43 -3.13 7.03
CA MET A 106 -3.48 -4.09 7.55
C MET A 106 -2.54 -3.45 8.57
N SER A 107 -2.20 -4.20 9.60
CA SER A 107 -1.08 -3.89 10.47
C SER A 107 0.19 -4.53 9.92
N SER A 108 1.32 -3.94 10.25
CA SER A 108 2.64 -4.39 9.83
C SER A 108 3.48 -4.83 11.01
N HIS A 109 4.39 -5.77 10.78
CA HIS A 109 5.46 -6.11 11.73
C HIS A 109 6.55 -5.05 11.82
N ILE A 110 6.60 -4.12 10.86
CA ILE A 110 7.62 -3.07 10.77
C ILE A 110 6.95 -1.70 10.67
N SER A 111 7.68 -0.66 11.06
CA SER A 111 7.17 0.71 10.92
C SER A 111 7.08 1.13 9.46
N TYR A 112 6.32 2.18 9.18
CA TYR A 112 6.23 2.77 7.84
C TYR A 112 7.60 3.18 7.29
N GLU A 113 8.46 3.78 8.13
CA GLU A 113 9.81 4.20 7.76
C GLU A 113 10.67 3.00 7.37
N SER A 114 10.55 1.90 8.13
CA SER A 114 11.23 0.65 7.82
C SER A 114 10.75 0.04 6.50
N SER A 115 9.45 0.07 6.24
CA SER A 115 8.88 -0.39 4.98
C SER A 115 9.39 0.44 3.80
N PHE A 116 9.52 1.77 3.99
CA PHE A 116 10.07 2.65 2.96
C PHE A 116 11.53 2.29 2.62
N ILE A 117 12.35 2.02 3.62
CA ILE A 117 13.74 1.60 3.43
C ILE A 117 13.80 0.25 2.68
N LEU A 118 13.02 -0.75 3.12
CA LEU A 118 12.95 -2.05 2.47
C LEU A 118 12.54 -1.94 1.00
N LYS A 119 11.52 -1.14 0.71
CA LYS A 119 11.05 -0.90 -0.65
C LYS A 119 12.17 -0.39 -1.55
N ASN A 120 12.89 0.65 -1.10
CA ASN A 120 13.96 1.23 -1.89
C ASN A 120 15.12 0.24 -2.13
N ILE A 121 15.51 -0.52 -1.13
CA ILE A 121 16.55 -1.54 -1.27
C ILE A 121 16.09 -2.65 -2.23
N PHE A 122 14.82 -3.06 -2.16
CA PHE A 122 14.25 -4.06 -3.06
C PHE A 122 14.24 -3.57 -4.51
N GLU A 123 13.83 -2.33 -4.76
CA GLU A 123 13.83 -1.72 -6.10
C GLU A 123 15.25 -1.59 -6.68
N VAL A 124 16.23 -1.24 -5.86
CA VAL A 124 17.66 -1.26 -6.27
C VAL A 124 18.09 -2.67 -6.67
N GLY A 125 17.74 -3.68 -5.88
CA GLY A 125 18.04 -5.08 -6.19
C GLY A 125 17.43 -5.53 -7.52
N ASP A 126 16.17 -5.19 -7.77
CA ASP A 126 15.47 -5.51 -9.03
C ASP A 126 16.09 -4.77 -10.23
N PHE A 127 16.44 -3.51 -10.07
CA PHE A 127 17.13 -2.74 -11.11
C PHE A 127 18.50 -3.36 -11.45
N VAL A 128 19.30 -3.66 -10.44
CA VAL A 128 20.64 -4.24 -10.60
C VAL A 128 20.59 -5.60 -11.28
N GLN A 129 19.58 -6.42 -10.99
CA GLN A 129 19.40 -7.73 -11.62
C GLN A 129 19.21 -7.63 -13.14
N LYS A 130 18.69 -6.52 -13.65
CA LYS A 130 18.49 -6.26 -15.08
C LYS A 130 19.78 -5.88 -15.83
N LEU A 131 20.85 -5.52 -15.11
CA LEU A 131 22.11 -5.05 -15.72
C LEU A 131 23.02 -6.15 -16.27
N ASN A 132 22.77 -7.40 -16.00
CA ASN A 132 23.46 -8.59 -16.51
C ASN A 132 25.01 -8.47 -16.57
N SER A 133 25.65 -8.04 -15.49
CA SER A 133 27.09 -7.94 -15.34
C SER A 133 27.58 -8.63 -14.06
N GLU A 134 28.87 -9.00 -13.96
CA GLU A 134 29.41 -9.57 -12.73
C GLU A 134 29.34 -8.62 -11.52
N GLN A 135 29.52 -7.32 -11.79
CA GLN A 135 29.34 -6.29 -10.75
C GLN A 135 27.88 -6.24 -10.28
N ALA A 136 26.93 -6.35 -11.21
CA ALA A 136 25.51 -6.37 -10.88
C ALA A 136 25.16 -7.58 -10.00
N LYS A 137 25.67 -8.77 -10.32
CA LYS A 137 25.48 -9.96 -9.47
C LYS A 137 26.02 -9.77 -8.05
N ALA A 138 27.23 -9.17 -7.92
CA ALA A 138 27.81 -8.89 -6.62
C ALA A 138 26.99 -7.87 -5.80
N ILE A 139 26.45 -6.82 -6.46
CA ILE A 139 25.58 -5.85 -5.81
C ILE A 139 24.27 -6.52 -5.39
N LYS A 140 23.68 -7.36 -6.24
CA LYS A 140 22.46 -8.11 -5.91
C LYS A 140 22.62 -8.94 -4.64
N VAL A 141 23.72 -9.70 -4.54
CA VAL A 141 24.02 -10.49 -3.32
C VAL A 141 24.10 -9.61 -2.07
N LYS A 142 24.76 -8.46 -2.16
CA LYS A 142 24.83 -7.51 -1.03
C LYS A 142 23.47 -6.94 -0.67
N THR A 143 22.64 -6.60 -1.66
CA THR A 143 21.29 -6.10 -1.45
C THR A 143 20.43 -7.15 -0.74
N ASP A 144 20.50 -8.40 -1.18
CA ASP A 144 19.76 -9.51 -0.56
C ASP A 144 20.21 -9.77 0.88
N LEU A 145 21.52 -9.67 1.17
CA LEU A 145 22.04 -9.76 2.52
C LEU A 145 21.48 -8.65 3.43
N VAL A 146 21.45 -7.40 2.95
CA VAL A 146 20.90 -6.28 3.72
C VAL A 146 19.41 -6.49 3.97
N LEU A 147 18.64 -6.88 2.96
CA LEU A 147 17.22 -7.17 3.10
C LEU A 147 16.96 -8.25 4.14
N ASN A 148 17.68 -9.37 4.06
CA ASN A 148 17.51 -10.47 5.00
C ASN A 148 17.90 -10.07 6.44
N TYR A 149 18.96 -9.28 6.60
CA TYR A 149 19.37 -8.76 7.91
C TYR A 149 18.28 -7.83 8.50
N LEU A 150 17.77 -6.90 7.71
CA LEU A 150 16.75 -5.97 8.16
C LEU A 150 15.44 -6.69 8.51
N HIS A 151 15.00 -7.66 7.73
CA HIS A 151 13.83 -8.48 8.05
C HIS A 151 14.02 -9.23 9.38
N LYS A 152 15.18 -9.82 9.60
CA LYS A 152 15.49 -10.51 10.86
C LYS A 152 15.51 -9.54 12.03
N PHE A 153 16.18 -8.40 11.88
CA PHE A 153 16.30 -7.38 12.93
C PHE A 153 14.94 -6.82 13.34
N TRP A 154 14.12 -6.41 12.37
CA TRP A 154 12.81 -5.84 12.66
C TRP A 154 11.77 -6.89 13.08
N GLY A 155 11.87 -8.12 12.61
CA GLY A 155 10.98 -9.21 13.01
C GLY A 155 11.19 -9.71 14.44
N GLN A 156 12.35 -9.45 15.04
CA GLN A 156 12.68 -9.86 16.42
C GLN A 156 12.32 -8.81 17.49
N ASN A 157 12.06 -7.57 17.10
CA ASN A 157 11.89 -6.45 18.03
C ASN A 157 10.41 -6.06 18.27
N LYS A 158 9.45 -6.99 18.08
CA LYS A 158 8.03 -6.78 18.39
C LYS A 158 7.47 -7.90 19.25
#